data_6347a390410140a89dc4bb6f4775694e
#
_entry.id   6347a390410140a89dc4bb6f4775694e
#
_cell.length_a   1.000
_cell.length_b   1.000
_cell.length_c   1.000
_cell.angle_alpha   90.00
_cell.angle_beta   90.00
_cell.angle_gamma   90.00
#
_symmetry.space_group_name_H-M   'P 1'
#
loop_
_entity.id
_entity.type
_entity.pdbx_description
1 polymer ?
#
loop_
_entity_poly.entity_id
_entity_poly.type
_entity_poly.pdbx_seq_one_letter_code
_entity_poly.pdbx_strand_id
1 'polypeptide(L)'
;YAVNLPSQAPIVVQADWLAAILREIGKRHPEQKINLAAHSAGGVVARMTLVRHGTLGVRHLITIATPHFGTGRAIQALDATDDSGMFGFAKEFLVRRATGHALYDTLQHSRGVLIDLLPPAPGNLLFWLNRQPHPDIAYTSIMRIGTFYMPGDHVVPPLSQDLNRAPALVGRVKTYSMANGHLLTPQDGDLIGNLLAENKVEN
;
A
#
# COMPACT_ATOMS: atom_id res chain seq x y z
N TYR A 1 -9.83 15.33 -1.86
CA TYR A 1 -9.04 15.31 -0.63
C TYR A 1 -7.72 14.57 -0.86
N ALA A 2 -6.61 15.13 -0.38
CA ALA A 2 -5.35 14.40 -0.18
C ALA A 2 -5.21 14.13 1.33
N VAL A 3 -4.79 12.90 1.68
CA VAL A 3 -4.70 12.46 3.07
C VAL A 3 -3.26 12.19 3.43
N ASN A 4 -2.77 12.84 4.49
CA ASN A 4 -1.47 12.57 5.08
C ASN A 4 -1.65 11.64 6.30
N LEU A 5 -0.92 10.54 6.31
CA LEU A 5 -0.93 9.56 7.40
C LEU A 5 0.44 9.55 8.09
N PRO A 6 0.52 9.08 9.34
CA PRO A 6 1.80 8.90 10.04
C PRO A 6 2.57 7.72 9.41
N SER A 7 3.21 7.95 8.27
CA SER A 7 3.76 6.93 7.35
C SER A 7 4.81 5.99 7.97
N GLN A 8 5.39 6.35 9.10
CA GLN A 8 6.34 5.51 9.86
C GLN A 8 5.65 4.58 10.87
N ALA A 9 4.38 4.86 11.19
CA ALA A 9 3.62 4.04 12.14
C ALA A 9 3.22 2.68 11.52
N PRO A 10 2.99 1.65 12.34
CA PRO A 10 2.42 0.38 11.87
C PRO A 10 1.13 0.57 11.07
N ILE A 11 0.89 -0.33 10.13
CA ILE A 11 -0.28 -0.27 9.21
C ILE A 11 -1.61 -0.17 9.97
N VAL A 12 -1.74 -0.87 11.10
CA VAL A 12 -2.96 -0.84 11.90
C VAL A 12 -3.22 0.56 12.48
N VAL A 13 -2.19 1.24 12.96
CA VAL A 13 -2.29 2.62 13.48
C VAL A 13 -2.70 3.57 12.36
N GLN A 14 -2.06 3.48 11.20
CA GLN A 14 -2.42 4.29 10.04
C GLN A 14 -3.86 4.03 9.57
N ALA A 15 -4.32 2.78 9.65
CA ALA A 15 -5.69 2.40 9.29
C ALA A 15 -6.73 3.03 10.22
N ASP A 16 -6.46 3.09 11.52
CA ASP A 16 -7.36 3.75 12.48
C ASP A 16 -7.43 5.27 12.24
N TRP A 17 -6.30 5.90 11.89
CA TRP A 17 -6.27 7.30 11.47
C TRP A 17 -7.08 7.54 10.18
N LEU A 18 -6.88 6.70 9.16
CA LEU A 18 -7.63 6.81 7.91
C LEU A 18 -9.13 6.63 8.16
N ALA A 19 -9.53 5.70 9.03
CA ALA A 19 -10.92 5.50 9.39
C ALA A 19 -11.55 6.75 10.03
N ALA A 20 -10.81 7.44 10.92
CA ALA A 20 -11.27 8.69 11.51
C ALA A 20 -11.49 9.78 10.46
N ILE A 21 -10.54 9.92 9.52
CA ILE A 21 -10.63 10.87 8.41
C ILE A 21 -11.83 10.57 7.50
N LEU A 22 -12.01 9.29 7.12
CA LEU A 22 -13.14 8.88 6.26
C LEU A 22 -14.49 9.14 6.93
N ARG A 23 -14.62 8.92 8.24
CA ARG A 23 -15.83 9.26 9.01
C ARG A 23 -16.11 10.76 8.96
N GLU A 24 -15.08 11.59 9.09
CA GLU A 24 -15.25 13.03 9.05
C GLU A 24 -15.63 13.53 7.65
N ILE A 25 -15.04 12.95 6.60
CA ILE A 25 -15.44 13.22 5.20
C ILE A 25 -16.92 12.82 4.98
N GLY A 26 -17.31 11.63 5.45
CA GLY A 26 -18.70 11.17 5.35
C GLY A 26 -19.72 12.08 6.06
N LYS A 27 -19.35 12.66 7.21
CA LYS A 27 -20.20 13.66 7.89
C LYS A 27 -20.36 14.95 7.08
N ARG A 28 -19.30 15.39 6.40
CA ARG A 28 -19.32 16.60 5.56
C ARG A 28 -20.06 16.40 4.24
N HIS A 29 -20.12 15.16 3.76
CA HIS A 29 -20.69 14.79 2.46
C HIS A 29 -21.60 13.56 2.59
N PRO A 30 -22.71 13.66 3.34
CA PRO A 30 -23.51 12.48 3.71
C PRO A 30 -24.14 11.75 2.51
N GLU A 31 -24.42 12.47 1.41
CA GLU A 31 -25.03 11.92 0.22
C GLU A 31 -24.01 11.38 -0.81
N GLN A 32 -22.70 11.55 -0.54
CA GLN A 32 -21.67 11.20 -1.50
C GLN A 32 -20.95 9.91 -1.11
N LYS A 33 -20.69 9.07 -2.10
CA LYS A 33 -19.82 7.90 -1.94
C LYS A 33 -18.36 8.27 -2.24
N ILE A 34 -17.45 7.65 -1.51
CA ILE A 34 -16.02 7.93 -1.60
C ILE A 34 -15.37 6.95 -2.59
N ASN A 35 -14.61 7.45 -3.54
CA ASN A 35 -13.63 6.67 -4.28
C ASN A 35 -12.27 6.91 -3.61
N LEU A 36 -11.63 5.83 -3.15
CA LEU A 36 -10.38 5.89 -2.41
C LEU A 36 -9.24 5.38 -3.31
N ALA A 37 -8.36 6.29 -3.74
CA ALA A 37 -7.13 5.92 -4.44
C ALA A 37 -5.96 5.90 -3.46
N ALA A 38 -5.16 4.85 -3.49
CA ALA A 38 -4.08 4.65 -2.55
C ALA A 38 -2.83 4.07 -3.23
N HIS A 39 -1.67 4.68 -2.96
CA HIS A 39 -0.38 4.32 -3.56
C HIS A 39 0.50 3.56 -2.57
N SER A 40 1.24 2.57 -3.07
CA SER A 40 2.25 1.83 -2.30
C SER A 40 1.68 1.27 -0.97
N ALA A 41 2.38 1.42 0.15
CA ALA A 41 1.92 1.00 1.48
C ALA A 41 0.53 1.55 1.84
N GLY A 42 0.16 2.73 1.33
CA GLY A 42 -1.16 3.31 1.53
C GLY A 42 -2.32 2.42 1.05
N GLY A 43 -2.10 1.58 0.03
CA GLY A 43 -3.09 0.60 -0.41
C GLY A 43 -3.32 -0.53 0.61
N VAL A 44 -2.27 -0.95 1.33
CA VAL A 44 -2.39 -1.91 2.44
C VAL A 44 -3.13 -1.26 3.61
N VAL A 45 -2.81 0.01 3.94
CA VAL A 45 -3.53 0.81 4.95
C VAL A 45 -5.01 0.90 4.61
N ALA A 46 -5.35 1.26 3.36
CA ALA A 46 -6.75 1.38 2.92
C ALA A 46 -7.50 0.04 3.05
N ARG A 47 -6.90 -1.08 2.65
CA ARG A 47 -7.49 -2.41 2.84
C ARG A 47 -7.70 -2.75 4.31
N MET A 48 -6.68 -2.50 5.15
CA MET A 48 -6.77 -2.72 6.59
C MET A 48 -7.90 -1.89 7.21
N THR A 49 -8.04 -0.62 6.80
CA THR A 49 -9.13 0.26 7.22
C THR A 49 -10.49 -0.35 6.90
N LEU A 50 -10.69 -0.80 5.66
CA LEU A 50 -11.95 -1.37 5.20
C LEU A 50 -12.28 -2.70 5.90
N VAL A 51 -11.30 -3.55 6.15
CA VAL A 51 -11.49 -4.82 6.85
C VAL A 51 -11.85 -4.59 8.32
N ARG A 52 -11.23 -3.62 8.99
CA ARG A 52 -11.46 -3.35 10.42
C ARG A 52 -12.69 -2.50 10.71
N HIS A 53 -13.01 -1.56 9.84
CA HIS A 53 -14.01 -0.52 10.11
C HIS A 53 -15.19 -0.53 9.12
N GLY A 54 -15.25 -1.46 8.19
CA GLY A 54 -16.27 -1.51 7.14
C GLY A 54 -16.03 -0.48 6.05
N THR A 55 -17.06 -0.22 5.23
CA THR A 55 -16.92 0.61 4.02
C THR A 55 -16.65 2.09 4.30
N LEU A 56 -17.14 2.64 5.41
CA LEU A 56 -17.00 4.06 5.77
C LEU A 56 -17.42 5.02 4.65
N GLY A 57 -18.41 4.62 3.84
CA GLY A 57 -18.85 5.37 2.66
C GLY A 57 -18.00 5.16 1.41
N VAL A 58 -16.93 4.39 1.47
CA VAL A 58 -16.13 4.01 0.31
C VAL A 58 -16.93 3.05 -0.56
N ARG A 59 -17.02 3.35 -1.85
CA ARG A 59 -17.64 2.48 -2.88
C ARG A 59 -16.63 1.84 -3.82
N HIS A 60 -15.45 2.41 -3.93
CA HIS A 60 -14.40 1.92 -4.81
C HIS A 60 -13.02 2.15 -4.16
N LEU A 61 -12.23 1.09 -4.06
CA LEU A 61 -10.82 1.15 -3.69
C LEU A 61 -9.96 0.92 -4.93
N ILE A 62 -9.12 1.91 -5.28
CA ILE A 62 -8.12 1.84 -6.34
C ILE A 62 -6.74 1.80 -5.69
N THR A 63 -5.98 0.72 -5.90
CA THR A 63 -4.62 0.57 -5.40
C THR A 63 -3.61 0.70 -6.53
N ILE A 64 -2.48 1.37 -6.28
CA ILE A 64 -1.45 1.65 -7.27
C ILE A 64 -0.10 1.23 -6.69
N ALA A 65 0.63 0.35 -7.39
CA ALA A 65 1.96 -0.13 -6.97
C ALA A 65 1.98 -0.65 -5.51
N THR A 66 0.88 -1.22 -5.04
CA THR A 66 0.68 -1.61 -3.63
C THR A 66 1.24 -3.00 -3.35
N PRO A 67 2.05 -3.17 -2.27
CA PRO A 67 2.62 -4.46 -1.90
C PRO A 67 1.62 -5.36 -1.16
N HIS A 68 0.57 -5.85 -1.85
CA HIS A 68 -0.44 -6.73 -1.26
C HIS A 68 0.13 -8.07 -0.75
N PHE A 69 1.25 -8.48 -1.35
CA PHE A 69 2.01 -9.67 -0.95
C PHE A 69 3.41 -9.31 -0.45
N GLY A 70 3.57 -8.09 0.09
CA GLY A 70 4.81 -7.63 0.66
C GLY A 70 5.91 -7.31 -0.37
N THR A 71 7.08 -7.00 0.13
CA THR A 71 8.23 -6.67 -0.72
C THR A 71 9.53 -7.12 -0.09
N GLY A 72 10.47 -7.62 -0.92
CA GLY A 72 11.82 -7.92 -0.50
C GLY A 72 12.61 -6.68 -0.03
N ARG A 73 12.19 -5.48 -0.44
CA ARG A 73 12.78 -4.22 0.06
C ARG A 73 12.55 -4.01 1.54
N ALA A 74 11.41 -4.48 2.08
CA ALA A 74 11.15 -4.43 3.53
C ALA A 74 12.15 -5.29 4.29
N ILE A 75 12.48 -6.49 3.79
CA ILE A 75 13.51 -7.36 4.37
C ILE A 75 14.87 -6.65 4.35
N GLN A 76 15.29 -6.13 3.18
CA GLN A 76 16.56 -5.42 3.03
C GLN A 76 16.67 -4.20 3.96
N ALA A 77 15.58 -3.43 4.12
CA ALA A 77 15.56 -2.28 5.01
C ALA A 77 15.65 -2.69 6.49
N LEU A 78 14.96 -3.75 6.90
CA LEU A 78 15.06 -4.30 8.25
C LEU A 78 16.45 -4.83 8.55
N ASP A 79 17.05 -5.60 7.62
CA ASP A 79 18.42 -6.09 7.75
C ASP A 79 19.43 -4.95 7.88
N ALA A 80 19.24 -3.86 7.11
CA ALA A 80 20.12 -2.69 7.16
C ALA A 80 20.08 -1.97 8.51
N THR A 81 18.96 -2.08 9.25
CA THR A 81 18.74 -1.42 10.55
C THR A 81 18.80 -2.37 11.74
N ASP A 82 19.20 -3.65 11.55
CA ASP A 82 19.35 -4.60 12.63
C ASP A 82 20.75 -4.49 13.26
N ASP A 83 20.80 -3.89 14.44
CA ASP A 83 22.02 -3.65 15.23
C ASP A 83 22.25 -4.74 16.29
N SER A 84 21.45 -5.81 16.31
CA SER A 84 21.46 -6.82 17.38
C SER A 84 22.59 -7.85 17.30
N GLY A 85 23.44 -7.79 16.26
CA GLY A 85 24.55 -8.72 16.07
C GLY A 85 25.89 -8.24 16.66
N MET A 86 26.84 -9.17 16.86
CA MET A 86 28.20 -8.92 17.38
C MET A 86 28.99 -7.88 16.53
N PHE A 87 28.53 -7.59 15.30
CA PHE A 87 29.07 -6.58 14.40
C PHE A 87 28.10 -5.40 14.17
N GLY A 88 27.08 -5.25 15.01
CA GLY A 88 26.03 -4.24 14.86
C GLY A 88 26.58 -2.82 14.69
N PHE A 89 27.50 -2.40 15.54
CA PHE A 89 28.14 -1.08 15.47
C PHE A 89 28.89 -0.84 14.13
N ALA A 90 29.61 -1.85 13.64
CA ALA A 90 30.35 -1.71 12.38
C ALA A 90 29.36 -1.65 11.20
N LYS A 91 28.28 -2.43 11.23
CA LYS A 91 27.22 -2.42 10.23
C LYS A 91 26.46 -1.08 10.25
N GLU A 92 26.07 -0.60 11.44
CA GLU A 92 25.44 0.71 11.61
C GLU A 92 26.28 1.81 11.02
N PHE A 93 27.57 1.90 11.35
CA PHE A 93 28.50 2.89 10.85
C PHE A 93 28.61 2.84 9.30
N LEU A 94 28.71 1.65 8.73
CA LEU A 94 28.80 1.48 7.27
C LEU A 94 27.49 1.84 6.57
N VAL A 95 26.35 1.45 7.11
CA VAL A 95 25.03 1.77 6.54
C VAL A 95 24.76 3.26 6.65
N ARG A 96 24.98 3.89 7.80
CA ARG A 96 24.84 5.34 7.98
C ARG A 96 25.75 6.13 7.01
N ARG A 97 26.97 5.66 6.79
CA ARG A 97 27.89 6.29 5.84
C ARG A 97 27.46 6.12 4.38
N ALA A 98 26.86 4.98 4.04
CA ALA A 98 26.42 4.66 2.67
C ALA A 98 25.08 5.33 2.32
N THR A 99 24.15 5.43 3.27
CA THR A 99 22.78 5.91 3.04
C THR A 99 22.52 7.31 3.55
N GLY A 100 23.40 7.84 4.41
CA GLY A 100 23.20 9.10 5.13
C GLY A 100 22.40 8.93 6.43
N HIS A 101 22.74 9.75 7.44
CA HIS A 101 22.14 9.66 8.79
C HIS A 101 20.61 9.79 8.77
N ALA A 102 20.08 10.74 8.01
CA ALA A 102 18.63 11.00 7.95
C ALA A 102 17.84 9.81 7.40
N LEU A 103 18.37 9.11 6.37
CA LEU A 103 17.70 7.94 5.82
C LEU A 103 17.75 6.76 6.78
N TYR A 104 18.88 6.53 7.45
CA TYR A 104 19.00 5.48 8.47
C TYR A 104 18.02 5.70 9.62
N ASP A 105 17.96 6.94 10.16
CA ASP A 105 17.03 7.30 11.24
C ASP A 105 15.56 7.13 10.81
N THR A 106 15.23 7.49 9.56
CA THR A 106 13.91 7.26 8.99
C THR A 106 13.58 5.75 8.94
N LEU A 107 14.49 4.91 8.49
CA LEU A 107 14.30 3.45 8.44
C LEU A 107 14.13 2.85 9.84
N GLN A 108 14.91 3.30 10.83
CA GLN A 108 14.77 2.88 12.23
C GLN A 108 13.37 3.18 12.79
N HIS A 109 12.86 4.40 12.57
CA HIS A 109 11.52 4.78 13.01
C HIS A 109 10.40 4.07 12.22
N SER A 110 10.70 3.58 11.01
CA SER A 110 9.75 2.88 10.14
C SER A 110 9.69 1.36 10.37
N ARG A 111 10.41 0.81 11.35
CA ARG A 111 10.47 -0.67 11.57
C ARG A 111 9.08 -1.30 11.66
N GLY A 112 8.12 -0.66 12.29
CA GLY A 112 6.75 -1.16 12.42
C GLY A 112 6.08 -1.38 11.07
N VAL A 113 6.10 -0.38 10.19
CA VAL A 113 5.52 -0.50 8.84
C VAL A 113 6.33 -1.46 7.96
N LEU A 114 7.64 -1.53 8.12
CA LEU A 114 8.48 -2.48 7.36
C LEU A 114 8.15 -3.92 7.71
N ILE A 115 7.96 -4.24 9.00
CA ILE A 115 7.53 -5.57 9.47
C ILE A 115 6.16 -5.93 8.87
N ASP A 116 5.22 -4.99 8.85
CA ASP A 116 3.89 -5.16 8.29
C ASP A 116 3.89 -5.42 6.76
N LEU A 117 4.95 -4.98 6.06
CA LEU A 117 5.13 -5.15 4.61
C LEU A 117 6.04 -6.33 4.22
N LEU A 118 6.41 -7.18 5.17
CA LEU A 118 7.10 -8.45 4.86
C LEU A 118 6.21 -9.36 4.01
N PRO A 119 6.80 -10.19 3.13
CA PRO A 119 6.07 -11.20 2.39
C PRO A 119 5.19 -12.07 3.31
N PRO A 120 3.98 -12.47 2.85
CA PRO A 120 3.03 -13.19 3.68
C PRO A 120 3.62 -14.49 4.24
N ALA A 121 3.63 -14.62 5.56
CA ALA A 121 3.99 -15.83 6.29
C ALA A 121 3.02 -15.99 7.47
N PRO A 122 2.76 -17.23 7.93
CA PRO A 122 1.92 -17.46 9.11
C PRO A 122 2.33 -16.54 10.27
N GLY A 123 1.35 -15.81 10.82
CA GLY A 123 1.57 -14.89 11.94
C GLY A 123 1.88 -13.45 11.56
N ASN A 124 2.11 -13.11 10.27
CA ASN A 124 2.28 -11.71 9.88
C ASN A 124 0.99 -11.04 9.35
N LEU A 125 1.02 -9.71 9.29
CA LEU A 125 -0.13 -8.89 8.93
C LEU A 125 -0.68 -9.21 7.54
N LEU A 126 0.15 -9.31 6.51
CA LEU A 126 -0.32 -9.55 5.14
C LEU A 126 -0.90 -10.95 4.96
N PHE A 127 -0.36 -11.96 5.65
CA PHE A 127 -0.94 -13.30 5.66
C PHE A 127 -2.35 -13.30 6.23
N TRP A 128 -2.55 -12.59 7.35
CA TRP A 128 -3.85 -12.43 7.97
C TRP A 128 -4.79 -11.61 7.07
N LEU A 129 -4.38 -10.40 6.64
CA LEU A 129 -5.21 -9.47 5.88
C LEU A 129 -5.72 -10.08 4.56
N ASN A 130 -4.87 -10.84 3.84
CA ASN A 130 -5.24 -11.45 2.58
C ASN A 130 -6.34 -12.53 2.70
N ARG A 131 -6.64 -13.00 3.91
CA ARG A 131 -7.66 -14.01 4.21
C ARG A 131 -8.92 -13.44 4.85
N GLN A 132 -8.88 -12.17 5.27
CA GLN A 132 -10.07 -11.56 5.90
C GLN A 132 -11.15 -11.28 4.88
N PRO A 133 -12.44 -11.39 5.26
CA PRO A 133 -13.53 -10.89 4.45
C PRO A 133 -13.33 -9.39 4.17
N HIS A 134 -13.41 -9.01 2.92
CA HIS A 134 -13.38 -7.61 2.50
C HIS A 134 -14.79 -7.14 2.18
N PRO A 135 -15.14 -5.88 2.46
CA PRO A 135 -16.45 -5.32 2.12
C PRO A 135 -16.81 -5.51 0.65
N ASP A 136 -18.10 -5.53 0.37
CA ASP A 136 -18.61 -5.62 -0.99
C ASP A 136 -18.64 -4.23 -1.65
N ILE A 137 -17.52 -3.89 -2.26
CA ILE A 137 -17.28 -2.64 -3.01
C ILE A 137 -16.50 -2.97 -4.27
N ALA A 138 -16.36 -2.00 -5.18
CA ALA A 138 -15.47 -2.13 -6.33
C ALA A 138 -14.01 -2.11 -5.90
N TYR A 139 -13.19 -2.97 -6.52
CA TYR A 139 -11.74 -3.03 -6.32
C TYR A 139 -11.00 -2.92 -7.65
N THR A 140 -10.00 -2.07 -7.69
CA THR A 140 -9.07 -1.96 -8.83
C THR A 140 -7.63 -2.02 -8.36
N SER A 141 -6.81 -2.79 -9.07
CA SER A 141 -5.37 -2.85 -8.84
C SER A 141 -4.63 -2.36 -10.08
N ILE A 142 -3.87 -1.27 -9.94
CA ILE A 142 -3.00 -0.72 -10.99
C ILE A 142 -1.58 -1.19 -10.70
N MET A 143 -1.10 -2.12 -11.53
CA MET A 143 0.21 -2.75 -11.37
C MET A 143 1.26 -2.05 -12.24
N ARG A 144 2.49 -2.01 -11.73
CA ARG A 144 3.69 -1.55 -12.45
C ARG A 144 4.39 -2.73 -13.07
N ILE A 145 4.43 -2.77 -14.39
CA ILE A 145 5.14 -3.82 -15.13
C ILE A 145 6.33 -3.22 -15.87
N GLY A 146 7.39 -4.02 -16.01
CA GLY A 146 8.49 -3.68 -16.91
C GLY A 146 8.13 -3.98 -18.36
N THR A 147 8.78 -3.26 -19.26
CA THR A 147 8.80 -3.55 -20.69
C THR A 147 10.25 -3.79 -21.13
N PHE A 148 10.45 -4.20 -22.40
CA PHE A 148 11.80 -4.36 -22.96
C PHE A 148 12.64 -3.08 -22.83
N TYR A 149 12.01 -1.90 -22.88
CA TYR A 149 12.68 -0.58 -22.86
C TYR A 149 12.60 0.14 -21.52
N MET A 150 11.70 -0.28 -20.62
CA MET A 150 11.51 0.37 -19.33
C MET A 150 11.52 -0.65 -18.21
N PRO A 151 12.43 -0.50 -17.22
CA PRO A 151 12.35 -1.30 -16.02
C PRO A 151 11.02 -1.03 -15.31
N GLY A 152 10.39 -2.09 -14.80
CA GLY A 152 9.18 -1.97 -13.99
C GLY A 152 9.49 -1.45 -12.59
N ASP A 153 8.58 -1.74 -11.68
CA ASP A 153 8.73 -1.38 -10.27
C ASP A 153 9.83 -2.23 -9.60
N HIS A 154 10.90 -1.56 -9.15
CA HIS A 154 12.01 -2.19 -8.42
C HIS A 154 11.78 -2.24 -6.90
N VAL A 155 10.71 -1.60 -6.41
CA VAL A 155 10.37 -1.55 -4.98
C VAL A 155 9.39 -2.66 -4.64
N VAL A 156 8.34 -2.81 -5.45
CA VAL A 156 7.28 -3.81 -5.27
C VAL A 156 7.17 -4.69 -6.51
N PRO A 157 7.43 -6.00 -6.41
CA PRO A 157 7.30 -6.90 -7.56
C PRO A 157 5.87 -6.89 -8.13
N PRO A 158 5.69 -6.98 -9.47
CA PRO A 158 4.36 -6.95 -10.10
C PRO A 158 3.38 -7.97 -9.51
N LEU A 159 3.84 -9.20 -9.26
CA LEU A 159 3.01 -10.23 -8.63
C LEU A 159 2.56 -9.89 -7.20
N SER A 160 3.31 -9.05 -6.49
CA SER A 160 2.91 -8.55 -5.18
C SER A 160 1.83 -7.47 -5.27
N GLN A 161 1.75 -6.78 -6.41
CA GLN A 161 0.78 -5.71 -6.64
C GLN A 161 -0.59 -6.22 -7.09
N ASP A 162 -0.69 -7.47 -7.55
CA ASP A 162 -1.94 -8.06 -8.02
C ASP A 162 -2.85 -8.44 -6.84
N LEU A 163 -3.78 -7.56 -6.53
CA LEU A 163 -4.74 -7.77 -5.45
C LEU A 163 -5.71 -8.94 -5.72
N ASN A 164 -5.92 -9.31 -6.99
CA ASN A 164 -6.78 -10.43 -7.35
C ASN A 164 -6.21 -11.80 -6.91
N ARG A 165 -4.95 -11.84 -6.51
CA ARG A 165 -4.32 -13.02 -5.90
C ARG A 165 -4.66 -13.21 -4.42
N ALA A 166 -5.22 -12.19 -3.75
CA ALA A 166 -5.64 -12.31 -2.35
C ALA A 166 -6.85 -13.26 -2.26
N PRO A 167 -6.79 -14.38 -1.50
CA PRO A 167 -7.85 -15.39 -1.46
C PRO A 167 -9.25 -14.83 -1.23
N ALA A 168 -9.36 -13.78 -0.42
CA ALA A 168 -10.63 -13.12 -0.11
C ALA A 168 -11.19 -12.26 -1.25
N LEU A 169 -10.41 -11.98 -2.31
CA LEU A 169 -10.75 -11.05 -3.39
C LEU A 169 -10.61 -11.67 -4.79
N VAL A 170 -10.33 -12.96 -4.90
CA VAL A 170 -10.21 -13.65 -6.18
C VAL A 170 -11.47 -13.44 -7.01
N GLY A 171 -11.29 -12.98 -8.27
CA GLY A 171 -12.40 -12.72 -9.21
C GLY A 171 -13.18 -11.44 -8.95
N ARG A 172 -12.82 -10.65 -7.93
CA ARG A 172 -13.51 -9.41 -7.56
C ARG A 172 -12.75 -8.13 -7.91
N VAL A 173 -11.54 -8.24 -8.43
CA VAL A 173 -10.63 -7.10 -8.65
C VAL A 173 -10.41 -6.88 -10.15
N LYS A 174 -10.71 -5.68 -10.63
CA LYS A 174 -10.27 -5.24 -11.97
C LYS A 174 -8.77 -4.90 -11.91
N THR A 175 -8.00 -5.39 -12.88
CA THR A 175 -6.55 -5.23 -12.89
C THR A 175 -6.10 -4.48 -14.13
N TYR A 176 -5.28 -3.46 -13.93
CA TYR A 176 -4.65 -2.68 -15.01
C TYR A 176 -3.14 -2.74 -14.86
N SER A 177 -2.44 -2.77 -16.00
CA SER A 177 -0.98 -2.81 -16.03
C SER A 177 -0.44 -1.56 -16.71
N MET A 178 0.52 -0.90 -16.07
CA MET A 178 1.17 0.31 -16.59
C MET A 178 2.69 0.11 -16.61
N ALA A 179 3.31 0.52 -17.73
CA ALA A 179 4.76 0.45 -17.93
C ALA A 179 5.46 1.64 -17.27
N ASN A 180 5.44 1.70 -15.94
CA ASN A 180 6.01 2.77 -15.13
C ASN A 180 6.83 2.20 -13.96
N GLY A 181 7.70 3.03 -13.37
CA GLY A 181 8.35 2.73 -12.09
C GLY A 181 7.41 2.88 -10.89
N HIS A 182 7.96 2.82 -9.68
CA HIS A 182 7.17 2.81 -8.44
C HIS A 182 6.40 4.12 -8.19
N LEU A 183 6.95 5.26 -8.57
CA LEU A 183 6.39 6.57 -8.25
C LEU A 183 5.12 6.86 -9.07
N LEU A 184 4.26 7.72 -8.50
CA LEU A 184 3.10 8.24 -9.22
C LEU A 184 3.52 9.13 -10.38
N THR A 185 2.77 9.05 -11.47
CA THR A 185 2.97 9.81 -12.70
C THR A 185 1.65 10.46 -13.13
N PRO A 186 1.67 11.48 -14.00
CA PRO A 186 0.44 12.08 -14.52
C PRO A 186 -0.51 11.05 -15.16
N GLN A 187 0.03 10.03 -15.83
CA GLN A 187 -0.78 8.96 -16.44
C GLN A 187 -1.63 8.19 -15.43
N ASP A 188 -1.21 8.13 -14.15
CA ASP A 188 -2.03 7.53 -13.09
C ASP A 188 -3.29 8.36 -12.84
N GLY A 189 -3.14 9.69 -12.85
CA GLY A 189 -4.25 10.61 -12.71
C GLY A 189 -5.25 10.46 -13.86
N ASP A 190 -4.76 10.35 -15.09
CA ASP A 190 -5.58 10.15 -16.29
C ASP A 190 -6.35 8.83 -16.21
N LEU A 191 -5.66 7.73 -15.85
CA LEU A 191 -6.31 6.42 -15.71
C LEU A 191 -7.37 6.43 -14.60
N ILE A 192 -7.06 7.01 -13.43
CA ILE A 192 -8.04 7.13 -12.34
C ILE A 192 -9.23 7.97 -12.79
N GLY A 193 -9.00 9.08 -13.48
CA GLY A 193 -10.06 9.94 -14.02
C GLY A 193 -11.01 9.17 -14.93
N ASN A 194 -10.48 8.36 -15.85
CA ASN A 194 -11.25 7.52 -16.75
C ASN A 194 -12.06 6.45 -16.00
N LEU A 195 -11.43 5.74 -15.04
CA LEU A 195 -12.11 4.75 -14.21
C LEU A 195 -13.28 5.34 -13.39
N LEU A 196 -13.13 6.57 -12.93
CA LEU A 196 -14.18 7.26 -12.18
C LEU A 196 -15.31 7.76 -13.08
N ALA A 197 -15.01 8.09 -14.35
CA ALA A 197 -16.00 8.49 -15.35
C ALA A 197 -16.87 7.30 -15.79
N GLU A 198 -16.25 6.13 -16.06
CA GLU A 198 -16.96 4.89 -16.42
C GLU A 198 -17.99 4.49 -15.36
N ASN A 199 -17.61 4.55 -14.08
CA ASN A 199 -18.48 4.21 -12.95
C ASN A 199 -19.64 5.20 -12.71
N LYS A 200 -19.68 6.34 -13.41
CA LYS A 200 -20.82 7.28 -13.38
C LYS A 200 -21.91 6.92 -14.37
N VAL A 201 -21.58 6.17 -15.40
CA VAL A 201 -22.52 5.81 -16.49
C VAL A 201 -23.34 4.55 -16.13
N GLU A 202 -22.83 3.73 -15.20
CA GLU A 202 -23.48 2.46 -14.77
C GLU A 202 -24.44 2.62 -13.56
N ASN A 203 -24.64 3.85 -13.04
CA ASN A 203 -25.57 4.20 -11.96
C ASN A 203 -26.60 5.23 -12.45
#